data_34189a06fe983a4defb955974b2b9b68
#
_entry.id   34189a06fe983a4defb955974b2b9b68
#
_cell.length_a   1.000
_cell.length_b   1.000
_cell.length_c   1.000
_cell.angle_alpha   90.00
_cell.angle_beta   90.00
_cell.angle_gamma   90.00
#
_symmetry.space_group_name_H-M   'P 1'
#
loop_
_entity.id
_entity.type
_entity.pdbx_description
1 polymer ?
#
loop_
_entity_poly.entity_id
_entity_poly.type
_entity_poly.pdbx_seq_one_letter_code
_entity_poly.pdbx_strand_id
1 'polypeptide(L)'
;GRKCVPFQIPIGEAETFQGVIDLIGDEENIPDDLKPVVETAKSRLVEAAAENDDNLATKYLNGEELTPNEISGALASAVISGDLVPVLIGSATRSKGIDQLISAITTYLPSPQKNSSNKIDPSNPLSAIVFKTS
;
A
#
# COMPACT_ATOMS: atom_id res chain seq x y z
N GLY A 1 -10.46 16.12 2.72
CA GLY A 1 -9.11 16.01 2.14
C GLY A 1 -8.72 14.55 2.05
N ARG A 2 -7.83 14.20 1.13
CA ARG A 2 -7.35 12.81 0.96
C ARG A 2 -6.62 12.34 2.22
N LYS A 3 -6.92 11.13 2.68
CA LYS A 3 -6.30 10.54 3.86
C LYS A 3 -4.98 9.87 3.46
N CYS A 4 -3.86 10.32 4.01
CA CYS A 4 -2.57 9.66 3.84
C CYS A 4 -2.42 8.57 4.91
N VAL A 5 -2.15 7.34 4.50
CA VAL A 5 -2.03 6.19 5.40
C VAL A 5 -0.70 5.48 5.14
N PRO A 6 0.12 5.26 6.18
CA PRO A 6 1.34 4.47 6.04
C PRO A 6 0.99 3.00 5.82
N PHE A 7 1.62 2.40 4.81
CA PHE A 7 1.52 0.96 4.53
C PHE A 7 2.72 0.20 5.09
N GLN A 8 3.72 0.94 5.55
CA GLN A 8 5.00 0.39 6.02
C GLN A 8 5.52 1.16 7.22
N ILE A 9 6.31 0.49 8.04
CA ILE A 9 7.08 1.06 9.15
C ILE A 9 8.57 0.89 8.85
N PRO A 10 9.41 1.93 9.03
CA PRO A 10 10.86 1.81 8.83
C PRO A 10 11.52 1.04 9.98
N ILE A 11 12.53 0.25 9.64
CA ILE A 11 13.46 -0.34 10.60
C ILE A 11 14.70 0.55 10.64
N GLY A 12 14.86 1.31 11.72
CA GLY A 12 15.92 2.31 11.87
C GLY A 12 15.63 3.62 11.15
N GLU A 13 16.47 4.63 11.39
CA GLU A 13 16.32 5.99 10.85
C GLU A 13 17.62 6.46 10.19
N ALA A 14 17.50 7.31 9.18
CA ALA A 14 18.61 7.94 8.50
C ALA A 14 19.74 6.95 8.13
N GLU A 15 20.89 7.03 8.79
CA GLU A 15 22.05 6.17 8.51
C GLU A 15 21.84 4.73 9.01
N THR A 16 20.98 4.52 10.00
CA THR A 16 20.67 3.20 10.56
C THR A 16 19.49 2.52 9.85
N PHE A 17 18.94 3.11 8.79
CA PHE A 17 17.83 2.52 8.04
C PHE A 17 18.23 1.18 7.43
N GLN A 18 17.58 0.12 7.87
CA GLN A 18 17.86 -1.27 7.47
C GLN A 18 16.85 -1.84 6.48
N GLY A 19 15.62 -1.32 6.51
CA GLY A 19 14.53 -1.80 5.65
C GLY A 19 13.19 -1.34 6.14
N VAL A 20 12.14 -2.02 5.69
CA VAL A 20 10.75 -1.71 6.04
C VAL A 20 10.02 -2.95 6.52
N ILE A 21 9.02 -2.76 7.37
CA ILE A 21 8.03 -3.76 7.77
C ILE A 21 6.76 -3.40 7.01
N ASP A 22 6.23 -4.35 6.24
CA ASP A 22 4.93 -4.21 5.59
C ASP A 22 3.81 -4.46 6.60
N LEU A 23 2.81 -3.57 6.64
CA LEU A 23 1.68 -3.68 7.58
C LEU A 23 0.60 -4.65 7.09
N ILE A 24 0.70 -5.09 5.82
CA ILE A 24 -0.27 -5.99 5.19
C ILE A 24 0.45 -7.29 4.80
N GLY A 25 0.47 -8.24 5.70
CA GLY A 25 0.87 -9.61 5.34
C GLY A 25 2.04 -10.22 6.06
N ASP A 26 3.11 -9.52 6.39
CA ASP A 26 4.26 -10.14 7.05
C ASP A 26 4.35 -9.77 8.53
N GLU A 27 4.08 -10.77 9.38
CA GLU A 27 4.32 -10.70 10.83
C GLU A 27 5.66 -11.35 11.23
N GLU A 28 6.38 -11.92 10.26
CA GLU A 28 7.65 -12.57 10.52
C GLU A 28 8.78 -11.55 10.67
N ASN A 29 9.55 -11.69 11.76
CA ASN A 29 10.75 -10.90 12.06
C ASN A 29 10.53 -9.41 12.43
N ILE A 30 9.44 -9.08 13.11
CA ILE A 30 9.25 -7.74 13.69
C ILE A 30 10.16 -7.62 14.94
N PRO A 31 11.08 -6.64 15.00
CA PRO A 31 11.85 -6.35 16.19
C PRO A 31 10.94 -6.05 17.39
N ASP A 32 11.30 -6.56 18.57
CA ASP A 32 10.44 -6.46 19.76
C ASP A 32 10.12 -5.02 20.17
N ASP A 33 11.07 -4.12 19.96
CA ASP A 33 10.92 -2.68 20.22
C ASP A 33 9.95 -1.98 19.26
N LEU A 34 9.72 -2.54 18.07
CA LEU A 34 8.81 -1.99 17.07
C LEU A 34 7.39 -2.60 17.12
N LYS A 35 7.20 -3.73 17.82
CA LYS A 35 5.89 -4.39 17.90
C LYS A 35 4.74 -3.45 18.30
N PRO A 36 4.83 -2.63 19.35
CA PRO A 36 3.73 -1.74 19.72
C PRO A 36 3.42 -0.67 18.65
N VAL A 37 4.46 -0.21 17.94
CA VAL A 37 4.32 0.77 16.86
C VAL A 37 3.62 0.13 15.66
N VAL A 38 4.03 -1.09 15.30
CA VAL A 38 3.44 -1.87 14.20
C VAL A 38 1.98 -2.19 14.50
N GLU A 39 1.64 -2.64 15.71
CA GLU A 39 0.25 -2.93 16.11
C GLU A 39 -0.62 -1.67 16.01
N THR A 40 -0.14 -0.54 16.49
CA THR A 40 -0.88 0.73 16.40
C THR A 40 -1.07 1.16 14.94
N ALA A 41 -0.04 1.01 14.10
CA ALA A 41 -0.10 1.36 12.69
C ALA A 41 -1.02 0.41 11.92
N LYS A 42 -0.99 -0.89 12.23
CA LYS A 42 -1.91 -1.91 11.69
C LYS A 42 -3.36 -1.58 12.00
N SER A 43 -3.68 -1.25 13.25
CA SER A 43 -5.04 -0.88 13.64
C SER A 43 -5.55 0.31 12.82
N ARG A 44 -4.74 1.34 12.64
CA ARG A 44 -5.09 2.51 11.82
C ARG A 44 -5.27 2.18 10.34
N LEU A 45 -4.48 1.24 9.83
CA LEU A 45 -4.60 0.77 8.45
C LEU A 45 -5.90 0.00 8.24
N VAL A 46 -6.25 -0.88 9.18
CA VAL A 46 -7.51 -1.66 9.19
C VAL A 46 -8.72 -0.73 9.30
N GLU A 47 -8.68 0.27 10.19
CA GLU A 47 -9.72 1.30 10.29
C GLU A 47 -9.89 2.04 8.96
N ALA A 48 -8.77 2.44 8.32
CA ALA A 48 -8.83 3.13 7.03
C ALA A 48 -9.39 2.24 5.92
N ALA A 49 -9.15 0.93 5.95
CA ALA A 49 -9.76 -0.02 5.02
C ALA A 49 -11.27 -0.15 5.27
N ALA A 50 -11.66 -0.31 6.53
CA ALA A 50 -13.07 -0.45 6.93
C ALA A 50 -13.90 0.80 6.62
N GLU A 51 -13.35 2.00 6.74
CA GLU A 51 -14.04 3.26 6.38
C GLU A 51 -14.46 3.32 4.89
N ASN A 52 -13.83 2.53 4.04
CA ASN A 52 -14.07 2.54 2.59
C ASN A 52 -14.85 1.31 2.09
N ASP A 53 -15.26 0.41 2.97
CA ASP A 53 -16.02 -0.81 2.63
C ASP A 53 -17.02 -1.15 3.74
N ASP A 54 -18.31 -1.03 3.46
CA ASP A 54 -19.40 -1.27 4.43
C ASP A 54 -19.40 -2.70 5.00
N ASN A 55 -18.98 -3.69 4.22
CA ASN A 55 -18.91 -5.07 4.68
C ASN A 55 -17.75 -5.24 5.67
N LEU A 56 -16.60 -4.65 5.38
CA LEU A 56 -15.45 -4.66 6.28
C LEU A 56 -15.71 -3.85 7.54
N ALA A 57 -16.41 -2.70 7.43
CA ALA A 57 -16.84 -1.92 8.56
C ALA A 57 -17.73 -2.75 9.51
N THR A 58 -18.68 -3.50 8.97
CA THR A 58 -19.56 -4.38 9.74
C THR A 58 -18.77 -5.48 10.46
N LYS A 59 -17.85 -6.15 9.75
CA LYS A 59 -16.99 -7.18 10.35
C LYS A 59 -16.10 -6.60 11.46
N TYR A 60 -15.48 -5.46 11.21
CA TYR A 60 -14.61 -4.79 12.18
C TYR A 60 -15.37 -4.40 13.45
N LEU A 61 -16.58 -3.84 13.31
CA LEU A 61 -17.45 -3.49 14.46
C LEU A 61 -17.92 -4.71 15.24
N ASN A 62 -18.11 -5.84 14.58
CA ASN A 62 -18.46 -7.10 15.22
C ASN A 62 -17.26 -7.78 15.93
N GLY A 63 -16.06 -7.25 15.80
CA GLY A 63 -14.84 -7.85 16.34
C GLY A 63 -14.36 -9.09 15.57
N GLU A 64 -14.79 -9.26 14.33
CA GLU A 64 -14.32 -10.33 13.45
C GLU A 64 -12.94 -10.02 12.90
N GLU A 65 -12.08 -11.04 12.77
CA GLU A 65 -10.77 -10.88 12.14
C GLU A 65 -10.92 -10.65 10.64
N LEU A 66 -10.26 -9.61 10.14
CA LEU A 66 -10.17 -9.31 8.72
C LEU A 66 -8.95 -10.00 8.11
N THR A 67 -9.16 -10.68 7.00
CA THR A 67 -8.06 -11.33 6.28
C THR A 67 -7.19 -10.30 5.54
N PRO A 68 -5.87 -10.56 5.34
CA PRO A 68 -4.99 -9.67 4.58
C PRO A 68 -5.51 -9.36 3.17
N ASN A 69 -6.18 -10.32 2.52
CA ASN A 69 -6.76 -10.13 1.19
C ASN A 69 -7.95 -9.16 1.21
N GLU A 70 -8.81 -9.22 2.22
CA GLU A 70 -9.93 -8.28 2.39
C GLU A 70 -9.42 -6.87 2.62
N ILE A 71 -8.45 -6.71 3.52
CA ILE A 71 -7.81 -5.42 3.81
C ILE A 71 -7.17 -4.86 2.54
N SER A 72 -6.35 -5.65 1.84
CA SER A 72 -5.66 -5.24 0.61
C SER A 72 -6.66 -4.84 -0.49
N GLY A 73 -7.76 -5.58 -0.66
CA GLY A 73 -8.81 -5.28 -1.63
C GLY A 73 -9.51 -3.94 -1.36
N ALA A 74 -9.88 -3.67 -0.11
CA ALA A 74 -10.51 -2.42 0.29
C ALA A 74 -9.56 -1.23 0.13
N LEU A 75 -8.29 -1.39 0.54
CA LEU A 75 -7.27 -0.36 0.35
C LEU A 75 -7.03 -0.06 -1.13
N ALA A 76 -6.96 -1.09 -1.98
CA ALA A 76 -6.83 -0.91 -3.43
C ALA A 76 -8.02 -0.12 -4.01
N SER A 77 -9.24 -0.43 -3.58
CA SER A 77 -10.44 0.30 -3.99
C SER A 77 -10.39 1.76 -3.56
N ALA A 78 -9.97 2.05 -2.32
CA ALA A 78 -9.84 3.40 -1.77
C ALA A 78 -8.72 4.21 -2.46
N VAL A 79 -7.64 3.56 -2.88
CA VAL A 79 -6.57 4.19 -3.67
C VAL A 79 -7.05 4.52 -5.08
N ILE A 80 -7.78 3.61 -5.73
CA ILE A 80 -8.33 3.79 -7.08
C ILE A 80 -9.37 4.92 -7.11
N SER A 81 -10.25 5.02 -6.09
CA SER A 81 -11.21 6.11 -5.97
C SER A 81 -10.55 7.47 -5.63
N GLY A 82 -9.33 7.44 -5.12
CA GLY A 82 -8.57 8.62 -4.71
C GLY A 82 -8.90 9.14 -3.31
N ASP A 83 -9.61 8.37 -2.51
CA ASP A 83 -9.96 8.69 -1.12
C ASP A 83 -8.78 8.47 -0.17
N LEU A 84 -7.89 7.53 -0.52
CA LEU A 84 -6.71 7.17 0.24
C LEU A 84 -5.44 7.32 -0.59
N VAL A 85 -4.38 7.82 0.05
CA VAL A 85 -3.03 7.90 -0.52
C VAL A 85 -2.10 7.02 0.31
N PRO A 86 -1.55 5.93 -0.28
CA PRO A 86 -0.60 5.06 0.40
C PRO A 86 0.73 5.78 0.61
N VAL A 87 1.29 5.68 1.80
CA VAL A 87 2.63 6.18 2.12
C VAL A 87 3.57 5.00 2.25
N LEU A 88 4.59 4.98 1.40
CA LEU A 88 5.62 3.95 1.35
C LEU A 88 6.98 4.55 1.72
N ILE A 89 7.85 3.72 2.25
CA ILE A 89 9.16 4.14 2.77
C ILE A 89 10.25 3.38 2.02
N GLY A 90 11.31 4.09 1.65
CA GLY A 90 12.44 3.46 0.97
C GLY A 90 13.65 4.37 0.85
N SER A 91 14.77 3.77 0.46
CA SER A 91 16.02 4.45 0.15
C SER A 91 16.52 3.99 -1.21
N ALA A 92 16.40 4.85 -2.22
CA ALA A 92 16.85 4.55 -3.58
C ALA A 92 18.37 4.30 -3.64
N THR A 93 19.15 5.11 -2.93
CA THR A 93 20.63 5.00 -2.92
C THR A 93 21.13 3.72 -2.24
N ARG A 94 20.33 3.14 -1.33
CA ARG A 94 20.65 1.88 -0.63
C ARG A 94 19.89 0.69 -1.18
N SER A 95 19.07 0.89 -2.21
CA SER A 95 18.17 -0.13 -2.79
C SER A 95 17.30 -0.87 -1.75
N LYS A 96 16.83 -0.11 -0.72
CA LYS A 96 15.98 -0.62 0.35
C LYS A 96 14.53 -0.17 0.14
N GLY A 97 13.55 -1.09 0.25
CA GLY A 97 12.14 -0.79 0.07
C GLY A 97 11.69 -0.64 -1.39
N ILE A 98 12.57 -0.89 -2.37
CA ILE A 98 12.25 -0.73 -3.79
C ILE A 98 11.34 -1.85 -4.28
N ASP A 99 11.61 -3.10 -3.90
CA ASP A 99 10.77 -4.24 -4.29
C ASP A 99 9.35 -4.09 -3.72
N GLN A 100 9.22 -3.61 -2.47
CA GLN A 100 7.96 -3.31 -1.83
C GLN A 100 7.21 -2.17 -2.53
N LEU A 101 7.93 -1.14 -2.99
CA LEU A 101 7.33 -0.06 -3.79
C LEU A 101 6.78 -0.59 -5.12
N ILE A 102 7.53 -1.44 -5.82
CA ILE A 102 7.08 -2.06 -7.08
C ILE A 102 5.85 -2.94 -6.84
N SER A 103 5.88 -3.76 -5.79
CA SER A 103 4.74 -4.57 -5.36
C SER A 103 3.50 -3.71 -5.08
N ALA A 104 3.66 -2.62 -4.34
CA ALA A 104 2.56 -1.72 -4.02
C ALA A 104 1.98 -1.04 -5.28
N ILE A 105 2.82 -0.63 -6.22
CA ILE A 105 2.38 -0.06 -7.50
C ILE A 105 1.51 -1.07 -8.25
N THR A 106 1.95 -2.33 -8.35
CA THR A 106 1.23 -3.36 -9.10
C THR A 106 -0.05 -3.83 -8.41
N THR A 107 -0.10 -3.74 -7.07
CA THR A 107 -1.24 -4.19 -6.26
C THR A 107 -2.32 -3.12 -6.15
N TYR A 108 -1.93 -1.87 -5.87
CA TYR A 108 -2.86 -0.81 -5.47
C TYR A 108 -3.18 0.19 -6.58
N LEU A 109 -2.30 0.38 -7.57
CA LEU A 109 -2.60 1.32 -8.64
C LEU A 109 -3.39 0.64 -9.78
N PRO A 110 -4.36 1.37 -10.37
CA PRO A 110 -5.15 0.83 -11.46
C PRO A 110 -4.29 0.67 -12.72
N SER A 111 -4.50 -0.43 -13.45
CA SER A 111 -3.89 -0.56 -14.77
C SER A 111 -4.42 0.51 -15.73
N PRO A 112 -3.63 0.93 -16.73
CA PRO A 112 -4.07 1.89 -17.75
C PRO A 112 -5.37 1.48 -18.45
N GLN A 113 -5.63 0.17 -18.59
CA GLN A 113 -6.85 -0.35 -19.20
C GLN A 113 -8.12 -0.06 -18.42
N LYS A 114 -8.02 0.06 -17.08
CA LYS A 114 -9.18 0.32 -16.21
C LYS A 114 -9.57 1.79 -16.11
N ASN A 115 -8.61 2.69 -16.33
CA ASN A 115 -8.79 4.13 -16.07
C ASN A 115 -8.89 5.01 -17.32
N SER A 116 -8.69 4.48 -18.52
CA SER A 116 -8.80 5.31 -19.72
C SER A 116 -10.21 5.24 -20.29
N SER A 117 -10.80 6.41 -20.55
CA SER A 117 -11.97 6.55 -21.41
C SER A 117 -11.74 6.00 -22.83
N ASN A 118 -10.49 5.84 -23.22
CA ASN A 118 -10.07 5.14 -24.42
C ASN A 118 -9.66 3.71 -24.05
N LYS A 119 -10.38 2.71 -24.55
CA LYS A 119 -10.00 1.30 -24.40
C LYS A 119 -8.61 1.09 -25.01
N ILE A 120 -7.61 0.87 -24.15
CA ILE A 120 -6.30 0.46 -24.58
C ILE A 120 -6.40 -1.00 -25.01
N ASP A 121 -6.22 -1.25 -26.30
CA ASP A 121 -6.18 -2.61 -26.86
C ASP A 121 -4.76 -3.16 -26.74
N PRO A 122 -4.54 -4.27 -26.01
CA PRO A 122 -3.21 -4.87 -25.87
C PRO A 122 -2.58 -5.34 -27.20
N SER A 123 -3.40 -5.49 -28.25
CA SER A 123 -2.93 -5.88 -29.60
C SER A 123 -2.35 -4.70 -30.38
N ASN A 124 -2.54 -3.47 -29.93
CA ASN A 124 -1.99 -2.30 -30.59
C ASN A 124 -0.46 -2.23 -30.43
N PRO A 125 0.25 -1.64 -31.41
CA PRO A 125 1.69 -1.44 -31.30
C PRO A 125 2.08 -0.67 -30.05
N LEU A 126 3.22 -1.07 -29.43
CA LEU A 126 3.77 -0.37 -28.29
C LEU A 126 4.04 1.11 -28.64
N SER A 127 3.56 2.01 -27.81
CA SER A 127 3.87 3.44 -27.87
C SER A 127 4.44 3.91 -26.54
N ALA A 128 5.49 4.74 -26.60
CA ALA A 128 6.14 5.30 -25.43
C ALA A 128 6.57 6.73 -25.72
N ILE A 129 6.56 7.57 -24.68
CA ILE A 129 7.04 8.94 -24.73
C ILE A 129 8.18 9.08 -23.73
N VAL A 130 9.35 9.51 -24.23
CA VAL A 130 10.48 9.88 -23.37
C VAL A 130 10.21 11.28 -22.83
N PHE A 131 10.05 11.41 -21.51
CA PHE A 131 9.76 12.69 -20.86
C PHE A 131 10.95 13.25 -20.08
N LYS A 132 11.99 12.44 -19.84
CA LYS A 132 13.23 12.83 -19.17
C LYS A 132 14.36 11.89 -19.54
N THR A 133 15.54 12.46 -19.78
CA THR A 133 16.83 11.74 -19.84
C THR A 133 17.70 12.19 -18.67
N SER A 134 18.45 11.30 -18.08
CA SER A 134 19.39 11.57 -16.99
C SER A 134 20.78 11.09 -17.35
#